data_56d3e2bd7d6523efd53ebcd8000732e5
#
_entry.id   56d3e2bd7d6523efd53ebcd8000732e5
#
_cell.length_a   1.000
_cell.length_b   1.000
_cell.length_c   1.000
_cell.angle_alpha   90.00
_cell.angle_beta   90.00
_cell.angle_gamma   90.00
#
_symmetry.space_group_name_H-M   'P 1'
#
loop_
_entity.id
_entity.type
_entity.pdbx_description
1 polymer ?
#
loop_
_entity_poly.entity_id
_entity_poly.type
_entity_poly.pdbx_seq_one_letter_code
_entity_poly.pdbx_strand_id
1 'polypeptide(L)'
;MPSPENFEPRNELEEDVKVLTSYANANWKRTIAIINLRTGEELKTWSVDRLANPHNRIMHSLMLPDSSLIYSLNGVTGIIKIDKNSERLWKQDTIAHHHAINMGADNTFWANTYTKDKGEHIYYGARFNIDGREFPFIDNTLTQFDAETGRILYHKSVTEILIENDLTHLLIKSDSPGDPLHINDVQPVLQDGPHMLKGDVFISSRTSSWIMHYRPSTGEVVELIEGPFMSQHDVDIESDSTIIFFNNSGQTLKGERPDQHRLAENLIEVKPQYSGILRYHLGKGTFERIYPEIFEEQEIFSFTESLVDELPGGGYFIEEQNSSVLWVVKDGVVQYKNIMPSQHEGHHHLANWARVMP
;
A
#
# COMPACT_ATOMS: atom_id res chain seq x y z
N MET A 1 -14.34 12.00 6.57
CA MET A 1 -15.56 11.21 6.29
C MET A 1 -16.51 11.26 7.48
N PRO A 2 -17.81 10.92 7.35
CA PRO A 2 -18.72 10.81 8.50
C PRO A 2 -18.19 9.77 9.49
N SER A 3 -18.27 10.07 10.79
CA SER A 3 -17.91 9.09 11.81
C SER A 3 -18.97 7.99 11.90
N PRO A 4 -18.57 6.74 12.15
CA PRO A 4 -19.53 5.64 12.28
C PRO A 4 -20.50 5.89 13.46
N GLU A 5 -21.78 5.58 13.24
CA GLU A 5 -22.76 5.60 14.33
C GLU A 5 -22.41 4.52 15.37
N ASN A 6 -22.49 4.88 16.66
CA ASN A 6 -22.18 3.99 17.78
C ASN A 6 -20.74 3.44 17.79
N PHE A 7 -19.77 4.20 17.27
CA PHE A 7 -18.38 3.80 17.33
C PHE A 7 -17.88 3.81 18.79
N GLU A 8 -17.42 2.67 19.24
CA GLU A 8 -16.85 2.49 20.58
C GLU A 8 -15.32 2.44 20.48
N PRO A 9 -14.62 3.53 20.85
CA PRO A 9 -13.16 3.53 20.86
C PRO A 9 -12.63 2.66 22.00
N ARG A 10 -11.45 2.07 21.78
CA ARG A 10 -10.71 1.33 22.79
C ARG A 10 -9.25 1.83 22.81
N ASN A 11 -8.72 2.07 24.00
CA ASN A 11 -7.32 2.41 24.16
C ASN A 11 -6.82 1.80 25.48
N GLU A 12 -6.19 0.66 25.37
CA GLU A 12 -5.57 -0.10 26.46
C GLU A 12 -4.07 -0.25 26.25
N LEU A 13 -3.47 0.66 25.46
CA LEU A 13 -2.04 0.66 25.19
C LEU A 13 -1.27 0.99 26.46
N GLU A 14 -0.39 0.09 26.89
CA GLU A 14 0.53 0.31 28.02
C GLU A 14 1.80 1.07 27.57
N GLU A 15 2.21 0.89 26.32
CA GLU A 15 3.38 1.50 25.71
C GLU A 15 3.00 2.50 24.61
N ASP A 16 3.93 3.41 24.29
CA ASP A 16 3.74 4.37 23.21
C ASP A 16 3.81 3.67 21.85
N VAL A 17 2.77 3.81 21.07
CA VAL A 17 2.76 3.45 19.65
C VAL A 17 2.69 4.73 18.86
N LYS A 18 3.74 5.00 18.07
CA LYS A 18 3.86 6.21 17.28
C LYS A 18 3.62 5.88 15.81
N VAL A 19 2.82 6.67 15.14
CA VAL A 19 2.55 6.50 13.70
C VAL A 19 2.81 7.81 12.97
N LEU A 20 3.47 7.70 11.82
CA LEU A 20 3.62 8.79 10.86
C LEU A 20 2.44 8.72 9.88
N THR A 21 1.62 9.73 9.85
CA THR A 21 0.44 9.79 8.97
C THR A 21 0.23 11.19 8.41
N SER A 22 -0.74 11.35 7.53
CA SER A 22 -1.12 12.66 6.99
C SER A 22 -2.61 12.91 7.09
N TYR A 23 -3.00 14.17 7.23
CA TYR A 23 -4.39 14.59 7.26
C TYR A 23 -4.56 16.02 6.68
N ALA A 24 -5.79 16.41 6.41
CA ALA A 24 -6.11 17.80 6.06
C ALA A 24 -6.71 18.52 7.26
N ASN A 25 -6.13 19.66 7.65
CA ASN A 25 -6.71 20.51 8.69
C ASN A 25 -7.97 21.27 8.21
N ALA A 26 -8.63 22.01 9.10
CA ALA A 26 -9.86 22.76 8.80
C ALA A 26 -9.72 23.78 7.65
N ASN A 27 -8.50 24.20 7.33
CA ASN A 27 -8.21 25.12 6.22
C ASN A 27 -7.80 24.39 4.94
N TRP A 28 -8.02 23.08 4.88
CA TRP A 28 -7.60 22.20 3.78
C TRP A 28 -6.08 22.16 3.56
N LYS A 29 -5.32 22.56 4.57
CA LYS A 29 -3.86 22.44 4.56
C LYS A 29 -3.49 21.01 4.89
N ARG A 30 -2.67 20.40 4.08
CA ARG A 30 -2.14 19.07 4.38
C ARG A 30 -1.05 19.15 5.43
N THR A 31 -1.13 18.26 6.38
CA THR A 31 -0.16 18.12 7.47
C THR A 31 0.31 16.66 7.47
N ILE A 32 1.59 16.45 7.64
CA ILE A 32 2.16 15.15 7.96
C ILE A 32 2.52 15.22 9.43
N ALA A 33 2.16 14.20 10.21
CA ALA A 33 2.35 14.21 11.65
C ALA A 33 2.84 12.85 12.18
N ILE A 34 3.64 12.89 13.23
CA ILE A 34 3.84 11.74 14.12
C ILE A 34 2.86 11.87 15.27
N ILE A 35 2.00 10.87 15.41
CA ILE A 35 0.97 10.81 16.46
C ILE A 35 1.28 9.65 17.39
N ASN A 36 1.24 9.89 18.69
CA ASN A 36 1.26 8.84 19.70
C ASN A 36 -0.16 8.33 19.92
N LEU A 37 -0.45 7.10 19.50
CA LEU A 37 -1.79 6.52 19.61
C LEU A 37 -2.25 6.38 21.06
N ARG A 38 -1.35 6.10 22.01
CA ARG A 38 -1.70 5.95 23.42
C ARG A 38 -2.24 7.25 24.03
N THR A 39 -1.62 8.38 23.71
CA THR A 39 -1.98 9.68 24.30
C THR A 39 -2.84 10.55 23.39
N GLY A 40 -2.85 10.26 22.08
CA GLY A 40 -3.46 11.12 21.07
C GLY A 40 -2.64 12.38 20.74
N GLU A 41 -1.42 12.50 21.29
CA GLU A 41 -0.56 13.68 21.11
C GLU A 41 0.13 13.69 19.75
N GLU A 42 0.10 14.84 19.08
CA GLU A 42 0.94 15.12 17.91
C GLU A 42 2.35 15.48 18.37
N LEU A 43 3.29 14.54 18.26
CA LEU A 43 4.67 14.73 18.71
C LEU A 43 5.47 15.63 17.76
N LYS A 44 5.19 15.58 16.49
CA LYS A 44 5.83 16.40 15.45
C LYS A 44 4.92 16.56 14.24
N THR A 45 4.98 17.73 13.63
CA THR A 45 4.21 18.06 12.43
C THR A 45 5.08 18.71 11.36
N TRP A 46 4.73 18.46 10.10
CA TRP A 46 5.26 19.15 8.94
C TRP A 46 4.11 19.75 8.15
N SER A 47 4.27 21.00 7.74
CA SER A 47 3.32 21.67 6.87
C SER A 47 3.66 21.41 5.41
N VAL A 48 2.67 21.03 4.64
CA VAL A 48 2.80 20.84 3.21
C VAL A 48 2.09 21.96 2.48
N ASP A 49 2.68 22.45 1.39
CA ASP A 49 2.10 23.50 0.56
C ASP A 49 0.66 23.15 0.15
N ARG A 50 -0.17 24.19 0.06
CA ARG A 50 -1.56 24.03 -0.37
C ARG A 50 -1.60 23.43 -1.77
N LEU A 51 -2.26 22.28 -1.89
CA LEU A 51 -2.44 21.60 -3.15
C LEU A 51 -3.51 22.29 -3.99
N ALA A 52 -3.32 22.32 -5.30
CA ALA A 52 -4.31 22.84 -6.23
C ALA A 52 -5.62 22.02 -6.19
N ASN A 53 -5.53 20.73 -5.89
CA ASN A 53 -6.67 19.84 -5.70
C ASN A 53 -6.72 19.36 -4.23
N PRO A 54 -7.75 19.73 -3.44
CA PRO A 54 -7.88 19.32 -2.05
C PRO A 54 -8.17 17.82 -1.89
N HIS A 55 -8.57 17.13 -2.94
CA HIS A 55 -8.81 15.68 -2.90
C HIS A 55 -7.54 14.83 -3.01
N ASN A 56 -6.42 15.44 -3.42
CA ASN A 56 -5.16 14.70 -3.46
C ASN A 56 -4.70 14.36 -2.05
N ARG A 57 -4.46 13.08 -1.81
CA ARG A 57 -3.98 12.55 -0.53
C ARG A 57 -2.46 12.42 -0.58
N ILE A 58 -1.82 12.65 0.57
CA ILE A 58 -0.44 12.23 0.80
C ILE A 58 -0.54 10.83 1.41
N MET A 59 0.05 9.86 0.75
CA MET A 59 0.03 8.48 1.22
C MET A 59 1.45 8.01 1.51
N HIS A 60 1.59 7.18 2.55
CA HIS A 60 2.81 6.45 2.90
C HIS A 60 4.07 7.31 2.93
N SER A 61 4.02 8.44 3.65
CA SER A 61 5.19 9.33 3.82
C SER A 61 6.36 8.57 4.43
N LEU A 62 7.57 8.87 3.99
CA LEU A 62 8.80 8.26 4.47
C LEU A 62 9.63 9.28 5.25
N MET A 63 9.87 9.02 6.53
CA MET A 63 10.79 9.83 7.35
C MET A 63 12.21 9.25 7.27
N LEU A 64 13.17 10.12 7.02
CA LEU A 64 14.59 9.77 7.01
C LEU A 64 15.23 9.99 8.40
N PRO A 65 16.42 9.41 8.68
CA PRO A 65 17.07 9.53 9.99
C PRO A 65 17.37 10.97 10.44
N ASP A 66 17.54 11.90 9.50
CA ASP A 66 17.75 13.32 9.78
C ASP A 66 16.45 14.09 10.05
N SER A 67 15.33 13.39 10.16
CA SER A 67 13.97 13.94 10.27
C SER A 67 13.48 14.73 9.05
N SER A 68 14.13 14.61 7.91
CA SER A 68 13.53 15.02 6.64
C SER A 68 12.46 14.01 6.21
N LEU A 69 11.53 14.46 5.37
CA LEU A 69 10.44 13.64 4.86
C LEU A 69 10.47 13.57 3.33
N ILE A 70 10.21 12.37 2.82
CA ILE A 70 9.86 12.16 1.42
C ILE A 70 8.36 11.84 1.37
N TYR A 71 7.64 12.55 0.52
CA TYR A 71 6.22 12.33 0.32
C TYR A 71 5.81 12.63 -1.12
N SER A 72 4.67 12.12 -1.50
CA SER A 72 4.03 12.43 -2.77
C SER A 72 2.53 12.57 -2.62
N LEU A 73 1.91 13.02 -3.70
CA LEU A 73 0.47 13.05 -3.84
C LEU A 73 0.04 11.88 -4.69
N ASN A 74 -0.82 11.04 -4.15
CA ASN A 74 -1.28 9.84 -4.83
C ASN A 74 -1.84 10.14 -6.24
N GLY A 75 -1.33 9.44 -7.24
CA GLY A 75 -1.75 9.54 -8.64
C GLY A 75 -1.34 10.85 -9.34
N VAL A 76 -0.42 11.64 -8.77
CA VAL A 76 0.03 12.92 -9.35
C VAL A 76 1.53 12.93 -9.53
N THR A 77 2.00 13.75 -10.47
CA THR A 77 3.41 13.97 -10.67
C THR A 77 4.02 14.75 -9.51
N GLY A 78 5.09 14.24 -8.97
CA GLY A 78 5.92 14.92 -7.98
C GLY A 78 6.08 14.15 -6.69
N ILE A 79 7.32 13.69 -6.48
CA ILE A 79 7.83 13.25 -5.19
C ILE A 79 8.65 14.38 -4.62
N ILE A 80 8.47 14.70 -3.36
CA ILE A 80 9.03 15.89 -2.73
C ILE A 80 9.77 15.48 -1.46
N LYS A 81 10.96 16.04 -1.25
CA LYS A 81 11.67 16.00 0.04
C LYS A 81 11.61 17.35 0.71
N ILE A 82 11.25 17.35 1.98
CA ILE A 82 11.29 18.51 2.87
C ILE A 82 12.18 18.22 4.07
N ASP A 83 12.77 19.27 4.62
CA ASP A 83 13.55 19.17 5.85
C ASP A 83 12.67 19.10 7.11
N LYS A 84 13.30 19.00 8.28
CA LYS A 84 12.62 18.98 9.59
C LYS A 84 11.79 20.23 9.90
N ASN A 85 11.99 21.34 9.18
CA ASN A 85 11.28 22.61 9.33
C ASN A 85 10.23 22.82 8.22
N SER A 86 9.98 21.79 7.39
CA SER A 86 9.05 21.81 6.23
C SER A 86 9.56 22.61 5.03
N GLU A 87 10.84 22.94 4.97
CA GLU A 87 11.44 23.61 3.82
C GLU A 87 11.76 22.58 2.72
N ARG A 88 11.36 22.89 1.49
CA ARG A 88 11.58 21.97 0.36
C ARG A 88 13.05 21.87 -0.01
N LEU A 89 13.61 20.65 0.08
CA LEU A 89 14.97 20.34 -0.34
C LEU A 89 15.07 20.04 -1.84
N TRP A 90 14.19 19.16 -2.32
CA TRP A 90 14.10 18.86 -3.76
C TRP A 90 12.68 18.43 -4.15
N LYS A 91 12.43 18.41 -5.46
CA LYS A 91 11.21 17.88 -6.08
C LYS A 91 11.57 17.10 -7.34
N GLN A 92 11.08 15.88 -7.43
CA GLN A 92 11.10 15.06 -8.64
C GLN A 92 9.71 15.14 -9.29
N ASP A 93 9.61 15.68 -10.51
CA ASP A 93 8.33 15.96 -11.18
C ASP A 93 8.23 15.37 -12.60
N THR A 94 9.08 14.40 -12.92
CA THR A 94 9.08 13.76 -14.25
C THR A 94 8.18 12.53 -14.33
N ILE A 95 7.81 11.92 -13.19
CA ILE A 95 6.98 10.72 -13.11
C ILE A 95 5.88 10.88 -12.07
N ALA A 96 4.78 10.15 -12.24
CA ALA A 96 3.71 10.08 -11.28
C ALA A 96 3.93 8.91 -10.32
N HIS A 97 3.62 9.15 -9.05
CA HIS A 97 3.69 8.15 -7.99
C HIS A 97 2.30 7.58 -7.68
N HIS A 98 2.28 6.34 -7.20
CA HIS A 98 1.06 5.66 -6.75
C HIS A 98 1.34 4.76 -5.53
N HIS A 99 0.57 4.89 -4.47
CA HIS A 99 0.61 4.15 -3.20
C HIS A 99 1.93 4.25 -2.41
N ALA A 100 2.73 3.17 -2.36
CA ALA A 100 3.82 3.02 -1.42
C ALA A 100 5.11 3.74 -1.79
N ILE A 101 5.82 4.23 -0.78
CA ILE A 101 7.22 4.67 -0.83
C ILE A 101 7.95 3.94 0.28
N ASN A 102 8.93 3.09 -0.04
CA ASN A 102 9.66 2.31 0.94
C ASN A 102 11.15 2.61 0.92
N MET A 103 11.77 2.68 2.12
CA MET A 103 13.19 2.90 2.26
C MET A 103 13.97 1.73 1.66
N GLY A 104 14.88 2.04 0.77
CA GLY A 104 15.82 1.09 0.18
C GLY A 104 17.16 1.06 0.92
N ALA A 105 18.05 0.18 0.50
CA ALA A 105 19.41 0.16 0.97
C ALA A 105 20.20 1.40 0.48
N ASP A 106 21.30 1.70 1.17
CA ASP A 106 22.31 2.66 0.72
C ASP A 106 21.77 4.07 0.40
N ASN A 107 20.91 4.59 1.30
CA ASN A 107 20.26 5.91 1.18
C ASN A 107 19.43 6.08 -0.09
N THR A 108 18.73 5.02 -0.48
CA THR A 108 17.78 5.04 -1.59
C THR A 108 16.36 4.83 -1.09
N PHE A 109 15.37 5.05 -1.95
CA PHE A 109 14.00 4.62 -1.70
C PHE A 109 13.38 4.08 -2.98
N TRP A 110 12.38 3.22 -2.82
CA TRP A 110 11.62 2.64 -3.90
C TRP A 110 10.18 3.15 -3.88
N ALA A 111 9.62 3.28 -5.05
CA ALA A 111 8.21 3.60 -5.24
C ALA A 111 7.68 2.94 -6.51
N ASN A 112 6.41 2.55 -6.49
CA ASN A 112 5.73 2.27 -7.74
C ASN A 112 5.27 3.58 -8.39
N THR A 113 5.46 3.65 -9.68
CA THR A 113 5.22 4.84 -10.49
C THR A 113 4.50 4.46 -11.78
N TYR A 114 4.17 5.46 -12.57
CA TYR A 114 3.59 5.23 -13.89
C TYR A 114 4.55 5.70 -14.97
N THR A 115 4.65 4.93 -16.07
CA THR A 115 5.24 5.45 -17.29
C THR A 115 4.42 6.64 -17.75
N LYS A 116 5.12 7.72 -18.04
CA LYS A 116 4.53 8.92 -18.60
C LYS A 116 4.64 8.83 -20.11
N ASP A 117 3.56 8.52 -20.80
CA ASP A 117 3.54 8.70 -22.24
C ASP A 117 3.58 10.20 -22.58
N LYS A 118 4.38 10.55 -23.58
CA LYS A 118 4.61 11.94 -23.97
C LYS A 118 3.30 12.55 -24.49
N GLY A 119 2.50 13.08 -23.58
CA GLY A 119 1.54 14.11 -23.93
C GLY A 119 0.08 13.90 -23.63
N GLU A 120 -0.45 12.73 -23.24
CA GLU A 120 -1.91 12.60 -23.24
C GLU A 120 -2.55 12.21 -21.90
N HIS A 121 -2.10 11.22 -21.19
CA HIS A 121 -2.67 10.85 -19.89
C HIS A 121 -1.61 10.27 -18.97
N ILE A 122 -1.54 10.78 -17.73
CA ILE A 122 -0.68 10.20 -16.69
C ILE A 122 -0.96 8.71 -16.43
N TYR A 123 -2.07 8.20 -16.92
CA TYR A 123 -2.59 6.89 -16.58
C TYR A 123 -2.50 5.83 -17.68
N TYR A 124 -2.21 6.19 -18.93
CA TYR A 124 -2.18 5.23 -20.03
C TYR A 124 -0.85 5.31 -20.76
N GLY A 125 0.12 4.51 -20.32
CA GLY A 125 1.47 4.50 -20.88
C GLY A 125 1.72 3.41 -21.91
N ALA A 126 0.86 2.41 -22.04
CA ALA A 126 1.09 1.26 -22.89
C ALA A 126 -0.19 0.78 -23.60
N ARG A 127 -0.01 -0.11 -24.57
CA ARG A 127 -1.13 -0.73 -25.30
C ARG A 127 -0.86 -2.21 -25.53
N PHE A 128 -1.87 -3.04 -25.27
CA PHE A 128 -1.87 -4.41 -25.75
C PHE A 128 -2.31 -4.45 -27.19
N ASN A 129 -1.68 -5.27 -28.00
CA ASN A 129 -2.20 -5.70 -29.28
C ASN A 129 -2.59 -7.17 -29.18
N ILE A 130 -3.88 -7.46 -29.17
CA ILE A 130 -4.42 -8.82 -29.18
C ILE A 130 -5.23 -8.98 -30.45
N ASP A 131 -4.80 -9.86 -31.35
CA ASP A 131 -5.43 -10.16 -32.63
C ASP A 131 -5.74 -8.90 -33.48
N GLY A 132 -4.81 -7.95 -33.50
CA GLY A 132 -4.93 -6.71 -34.28
C GLY A 132 -5.78 -5.63 -33.60
N ARG A 133 -6.23 -5.84 -32.37
CA ARG A 133 -6.95 -4.83 -31.58
C ARG A 133 -6.03 -4.26 -30.51
N GLU A 134 -5.98 -2.93 -30.43
CA GLU A 134 -5.20 -2.22 -29.43
C GLU A 134 -6.06 -1.87 -28.21
N PHE A 135 -5.55 -2.19 -27.03
CA PHE A 135 -6.18 -1.87 -25.76
C PHE A 135 -5.21 -1.03 -24.93
N PRO A 136 -5.51 0.24 -24.64
CA PRO A 136 -4.69 1.05 -23.76
C PRO A 136 -4.81 0.57 -22.33
N PHE A 137 -3.72 0.61 -21.57
CA PHE A 137 -3.70 0.27 -20.17
C PHE A 137 -2.68 1.11 -19.38
N ILE A 138 -2.83 1.10 -18.05
CA ILE A 138 -1.90 1.73 -17.14
C ILE A 138 -0.69 0.82 -17.00
N ASP A 139 0.47 1.29 -17.45
CA ASP A 139 1.74 0.60 -17.22
C ASP A 139 2.38 1.06 -15.92
N ASN A 140 2.44 0.15 -14.96
CA ASN A 140 3.07 0.38 -13.68
C ASN A 140 4.58 0.17 -13.79
N THR A 141 5.35 1.03 -13.13
CA THR A 141 6.81 0.96 -13.14
C THR A 141 7.39 0.88 -11.75
N LEU A 142 8.50 0.19 -11.61
CA LEU A 142 9.35 0.19 -10.42
C LEU A 142 10.37 1.31 -10.57
N THR A 143 10.50 2.13 -9.55
CA THR A 143 11.49 3.20 -9.59
C THR A 143 12.25 3.28 -8.28
N GLN A 144 13.58 3.24 -8.38
CA GLN A 144 14.49 3.51 -7.28
C GLN A 144 15.05 4.93 -7.42
N PHE A 145 15.09 5.62 -6.32
CA PHE A 145 15.58 6.97 -6.24
C PHE A 145 16.73 7.10 -5.24
N ASP A 146 17.61 8.01 -5.48
CA ASP A 146 18.56 8.55 -4.52
C ASP A 146 17.81 9.46 -3.53
N ALA A 147 17.85 9.15 -2.24
CA ALA A 147 17.08 9.88 -1.23
C ALA A 147 17.65 11.28 -0.95
N GLU A 148 18.91 11.56 -1.30
CA GLU A 148 19.51 12.87 -1.11
C GLU A 148 19.15 13.85 -2.23
N THR A 149 19.08 13.37 -3.46
CA THR A 149 18.93 14.23 -4.65
C THR A 149 17.59 14.08 -5.38
N GLY A 150 16.82 13.02 -5.11
CA GLY A 150 15.63 12.65 -5.86
C GLY A 150 15.91 12.12 -7.27
N ARG A 151 17.18 11.85 -7.60
CA ARG A 151 17.56 11.31 -8.91
C ARG A 151 17.13 9.87 -9.05
N ILE A 152 16.57 9.53 -10.22
CA ILE A 152 16.22 8.16 -10.59
C ILE A 152 17.52 7.36 -10.81
N LEU A 153 17.62 6.23 -10.09
CA LEU A 153 18.73 5.28 -10.17
C LEU A 153 18.35 4.05 -10.99
N TYR A 154 17.10 3.60 -10.86
CA TYR A 154 16.54 2.47 -11.58
C TYR A 154 15.10 2.80 -11.97
N HIS A 155 14.70 2.40 -13.18
CA HIS A 155 13.33 2.59 -13.66
C HIS A 155 13.00 1.51 -14.69
N LYS A 156 11.99 0.70 -14.42
CA LYS A 156 11.60 -0.40 -15.31
C LYS A 156 10.09 -0.64 -15.26
N SER A 157 9.51 -0.91 -16.42
CA SER A 157 8.12 -1.33 -16.55
C SER A 157 7.92 -2.72 -15.95
N VAL A 158 6.87 -2.89 -15.13
CA VAL A 158 6.49 -4.21 -14.63
C VAL A 158 5.98 -5.09 -15.76
N THR A 159 5.34 -4.51 -16.78
CA THR A 159 4.95 -5.22 -18.00
C THR A 159 6.16 -5.82 -18.72
N GLU A 160 7.26 -5.05 -18.85
CA GLU A 160 8.50 -5.56 -19.43
C GLU A 160 9.10 -6.70 -18.60
N ILE A 161 9.09 -6.57 -17.26
CA ILE A 161 9.55 -7.64 -16.36
C ILE A 161 8.74 -8.94 -16.61
N LEU A 162 7.42 -8.83 -16.70
CA LEU A 162 6.58 -9.99 -16.96
C LEU A 162 6.84 -10.63 -18.33
N ILE A 163 7.05 -9.84 -19.36
CA ILE A 163 7.37 -10.33 -20.72
C ILE A 163 8.73 -11.04 -20.73
N GLU A 164 9.75 -10.41 -20.15
CA GLU A 164 11.13 -10.96 -20.11
C GLU A 164 11.24 -12.27 -19.31
N ASN A 165 10.29 -12.52 -18.40
CA ASN A 165 10.25 -13.71 -17.55
C ASN A 165 9.14 -14.71 -17.94
N ASP A 166 8.58 -14.64 -19.16
CA ASP A 166 7.52 -15.53 -19.68
C ASP A 166 6.21 -15.53 -18.84
N LEU A 167 5.93 -14.43 -18.11
CA LEU A 167 4.78 -14.25 -17.24
C LEU A 167 3.66 -13.39 -17.85
N THR A 168 3.62 -13.25 -19.18
CA THR A 168 2.65 -12.40 -19.90
C THR A 168 1.19 -12.78 -19.59
N HIS A 169 0.93 -14.04 -19.24
CA HIS A 169 -0.41 -14.49 -18.84
C HIS A 169 -0.98 -13.73 -17.64
N LEU A 170 -0.14 -13.17 -16.76
CA LEU A 170 -0.58 -12.36 -15.61
C LEU A 170 -1.20 -11.03 -16.02
N LEU A 171 -0.83 -10.49 -17.18
CA LEU A 171 -1.45 -9.30 -17.74
C LEU A 171 -2.84 -9.60 -18.32
N ILE A 172 -2.98 -10.76 -18.96
CA ILE A 172 -4.17 -11.12 -19.74
C ILE A 172 -5.29 -11.69 -18.85
N LYS A 173 -4.93 -12.38 -17.76
CA LYS A 173 -5.91 -12.97 -16.83
C LYS A 173 -6.67 -11.93 -15.98
N SER A 174 -6.23 -10.68 -16.00
CA SER A 174 -6.86 -9.60 -15.23
C SER A 174 -8.28 -9.31 -15.68
N ASP A 175 -9.18 -9.11 -14.74
CA ASP A 175 -10.56 -8.67 -14.99
C ASP A 175 -10.68 -7.15 -15.23
N SER A 176 -9.55 -6.42 -15.15
CA SER A 176 -9.46 -4.98 -15.36
C SER A 176 -8.46 -4.64 -16.47
N PRO A 177 -8.87 -4.76 -17.75
CA PRO A 177 -7.93 -4.59 -18.87
C PRO A 177 -7.28 -3.19 -18.94
N GLY A 178 -7.91 -2.17 -18.37
CA GLY A 178 -7.35 -0.81 -18.33
C GLY A 178 -6.30 -0.59 -17.22
N ASP A 179 -6.31 -1.42 -16.20
CA ASP A 179 -5.34 -1.41 -15.08
C ASP A 179 -5.08 -2.85 -14.62
N PRO A 180 -4.41 -3.64 -15.47
CA PRO A 180 -4.31 -5.09 -15.28
C PRO A 180 -3.48 -5.50 -14.07
N LEU A 181 -2.54 -4.69 -13.67
CA LEU A 181 -1.62 -4.97 -12.57
C LEU A 181 -2.01 -4.25 -11.29
N HIS A 182 -2.21 -2.94 -11.37
CA HIS A 182 -2.44 -2.07 -10.24
C HIS A 182 -1.42 -2.35 -9.13
N ILE A 183 -0.14 -2.12 -9.44
CA ILE A 183 0.93 -2.30 -8.44
C ILE A 183 0.71 -1.31 -7.31
N ASN A 184 0.64 -1.81 -6.11
CA ASN A 184 0.33 -1.02 -4.92
C ASN A 184 1.46 -1.01 -3.89
N ASP A 185 2.44 -1.91 -4.02
CA ASP A 185 3.61 -1.88 -3.17
C ASP A 185 4.87 -2.40 -3.87
N VAL A 186 6.01 -1.87 -3.42
CA VAL A 186 7.36 -2.28 -3.78
C VAL A 186 8.21 -2.28 -2.52
N GLN A 187 8.37 -3.43 -1.90
CA GLN A 187 9.13 -3.60 -0.66
C GLN A 187 10.56 -4.07 -0.93
N PRO A 188 11.58 -3.24 -0.68
CA PRO A 188 12.97 -3.60 -0.93
C PRO A 188 13.58 -4.46 0.19
N VAL A 189 14.44 -5.39 -0.22
CA VAL A 189 15.26 -6.20 0.68
C VAL A 189 16.51 -5.41 1.09
N LEU A 190 16.67 -5.15 2.39
CA LEU A 190 17.73 -4.31 2.93
C LEU A 190 19.01 -5.08 3.27
N GLN A 191 18.93 -6.39 3.47
CA GLN A 191 20.05 -7.25 3.84
C GLN A 191 19.87 -8.65 3.25
N ASP A 192 20.98 -9.38 3.11
CA ASP A 192 20.95 -10.74 2.63
C ASP A 192 20.28 -11.68 3.65
N GLY A 193 19.47 -12.59 3.14
CA GLY A 193 18.85 -13.68 3.88
C GLY A 193 18.97 -15.02 3.14
N PRO A 194 18.45 -16.12 3.70
CA PRO A 194 18.55 -17.43 3.08
C PRO A 194 17.75 -17.55 1.78
N HIS A 195 16.76 -16.71 1.57
CA HIS A 195 15.83 -16.77 0.43
C HIS A 195 15.75 -15.45 -0.36
N MET A 196 16.44 -14.40 0.07
CA MET A 196 16.45 -13.09 -0.57
C MET A 196 17.83 -12.44 -0.49
N LEU A 197 18.17 -11.57 -1.42
CA LEU A 197 19.43 -10.83 -1.43
C LEU A 197 19.16 -9.34 -1.29
N LYS A 198 20.09 -8.61 -0.65
CA LYS A 198 20.07 -7.16 -0.59
C LYS A 198 19.91 -6.57 -2.01
N GLY A 199 18.92 -5.69 -2.17
CA GLY A 199 18.58 -5.09 -3.45
C GLY A 199 17.52 -5.84 -4.27
N ASP A 200 17.09 -7.02 -3.85
CA ASP A 200 15.86 -7.63 -4.35
C ASP A 200 14.65 -6.78 -3.91
N VAL A 201 13.50 -6.97 -4.56
CA VAL A 201 12.26 -6.30 -4.18
C VAL A 201 11.08 -7.28 -4.23
N PHE A 202 10.14 -7.12 -3.31
CA PHE A 202 8.82 -7.73 -3.41
C PHE A 202 7.85 -6.71 -4.02
N ILE A 203 7.08 -7.16 -5.02
CA ILE A 203 6.16 -6.32 -5.80
C ILE A 203 4.76 -6.88 -5.61
N SER A 204 3.82 -6.06 -5.15
CA SER A 204 2.43 -6.45 -4.95
C SER A 204 1.53 -5.94 -6.05
N SER A 205 0.80 -6.86 -6.71
CA SER A 205 -0.22 -6.55 -7.71
C SER A 205 -1.62 -6.79 -7.14
N ARG A 206 -2.39 -5.72 -6.99
CA ARG A 206 -3.75 -5.77 -6.47
C ARG A 206 -4.72 -6.48 -7.41
N THR A 207 -4.77 -6.04 -8.67
CA THR A 207 -5.82 -6.48 -9.60
C THR A 207 -5.68 -7.95 -9.95
N SER A 208 -4.47 -8.44 -10.14
CA SER A 208 -4.20 -9.84 -10.47
C SER A 208 -3.88 -10.71 -9.26
N SER A 209 -3.84 -10.12 -8.05
CA SER A 209 -3.67 -10.81 -6.76
C SER A 209 -2.47 -11.74 -6.73
N TRP A 210 -1.29 -11.19 -6.92
CA TRP A 210 -0.01 -11.89 -6.77
C TRP A 210 1.04 -10.99 -6.10
N ILE A 211 2.06 -11.60 -5.52
CA ILE A 211 3.28 -10.96 -5.04
C ILE A 211 4.44 -11.57 -5.78
N MET A 212 5.37 -10.76 -6.25
CA MET A 212 6.52 -11.21 -7.03
C MET A 212 7.81 -10.82 -6.32
N HIS A 213 8.67 -11.79 -6.06
CA HIS A 213 10.04 -11.57 -5.65
C HIS A 213 10.90 -11.36 -6.90
N TYR A 214 11.39 -10.16 -7.08
CA TYR A 214 12.15 -9.75 -8.27
C TYR A 214 13.55 -9.29 -7.90
N ARG A 215 14.52 -9.65 -8.74
CA ARG A 215 15.93 -9.26 -8.61
C ARG A 215 16.34 -8.26 -9.68
N PRO A 216 16.35 -6.95 -9.39
CA PRO A 216 16.67 -5.91 -10.36
C PRO A 216 18.06 -6.05 -11.00
N SER A 217 19.05 -6.58 -10.26
CA SER A 217 20.43 -6.74 -10.73
C SER A 217 20.61 -7.75 -11.88
N THR A 218 19.70 -8.73 -11.97
CA THR A 218 19.73 -9.77 -13.04
C THR A 218 18.51 -9.68 -13.96
N GLY A 219 17.44 -8.99 -13.55
CA GLY A 219 16.16 -8.96 -14.26
C GLY A 219 15.31 -10.21 -14.06
N GLU A 220 15.64 -11.06 -13.09
CA GLU A 220 15.00 -12.34 -12.83
C GLU A 220 13.85 -12.24 -11.84
N VAL A 221 12.73 -12.86 -12.14
CA VAL A 221 11.68 -13.18 -11.18
C VAL A 221 12.12 -14.43 -10.41
N VAL A 222 12.50 -14.24 -9.15
CA VAL A 222 12.98 -15.30 -8.27
C VAL A 222 11.85 -16.21 -7.83
N GLU A 223 10.70 -15.63 -7.50
CA GLU A 223 9.50 -16.34 -7.07
C GLU A 223 8.24 -15.55 -7.44
N LEU A 224 7.21 -16.25 -7.92
CA LEU A 224 5.85 -15.73 -8.06
C LEU A 224 4.99 -16.37 -6.97
N ILE A 225 4.41 -15.54 -6.10
CA ILE A 225 3.60 -15.96 -4.98
C ILE A 225 2.14 -15.69 -5.34
N GLU A 226 1.39 -16.77 -5.53
CA GLU A 226 -0.06 -16.79 -5.67
C GLU A 226 -0.65 -17.66 -4.55
N GLY A 227 -1.81 -17.30 -4.02
CA GLY A 227 -2.31 -18.04 -2.87
C GLY A 227 -3.71 -17.65 -2.44
N PRO A 228 -4.08 -17.95 -1.20
CA PRO A 228 -5.42 -17.73 -0.67
C PRO A 228 -5.64 -16.25 -0.27
N PHE A 229 -5.32 -15.33 -1.18
CA PHE A 229 -5.49 -13.90 -0.96
C PHE A 229 -6.05 -13.20 -2.21
N MET A 230 -6.67 -12.07 -2.00
CA MET A 230 -7.24 -11.24 -3.05
C MET A 230 -7.05 -9.76 -2.77
N SER A 231 -6.62 -9.02 -3.79
CA SER A 231 -6.49 -7.56 -3.75
C SER A 231 -5.62 -7.06 -2.60
N GLN A 232 -4.59 -7.82 -2.25
CA GLN A 232 -3.69 -7.55 -1.13
C GLN A 232 -2.95 -6.22 -1.29
N HIS A 233 -2.51 -5.66 -0.17
CA HIS A 233 -1.73 -4.44 -0.07
C HIS A 233 -0.62 -4.61 0.97
N ASP A 234 0.36 -3.71 0.92
CA ASP A 234 1.33 -3.49 1.97
C ASP A 234 2.13 -4.75 2.33
N VAL A 235 3.09 -5.08 1.48
CA VAL A 235 3.96 -6.23 1.67
C VAL A 235 5.18 -5.81 2.46
N ASP A 236 5.36 -6.35 3.67
CA ASP A 236 6.51 -6.10 4.51
C ASP A 236 7.38 -7.34 4.71
N ILE A 237 8.68 -7.11 4.87
CA ILE A 237 9.61 -8.16 5.26
C ILE A 237 9.64 -8.23 6.79
N GLU A 238 9.02 -9.28 7.34
CA GLU A 238 8.96 -9.51 8.77
C GLU A 238 10.25 -10.15 9.33
N SER A 239 10.87 -11.02 8.54
CA SER A 239 12.11 -11.68 8.91
C SER A 239 12.96 -12.03 7.67
N ASP A 240 14.11 -12.67 7.87
CA ASP A 240 14.95 -13.17 6.78
C ASP A 240 14.33 -14.29 5.92
N SER A 241 13.15 -14.76 6.32
CA SER A 241 12.45 -15.90 5.69
C SER A 241 10.93 -15.75 5.64
N THR A 242 10.39 -14.62 6.06
CA THR A 242 8.95 -14.36 6.03
C THR A 242 8.62 -12.95 5.55
N ILE A 243 7.53 -12.85 4.81
CA ILE A 243 6.86 -11.58 4.49
C ILE A 243 5.45 -11.60 5.07
N ILE A 244 4.95 -10.44 5.45
CA ILE A 244 3.56 -10.22 5.83
C ILE A 244 2.88 -9.25 4.87
N PHE A 245 1.57 -9.30 4.80
CA PHE A 245 0.79 -8.35 4.00
C PHE A 245 -0.67 -8.32 4.44
N PHE A 246 -1.34 -7.22 4.14
CA PHE A 246 -2.77 -7.08 4.35
C PHE A 246 -3.55 -7.71 3.19
N ASN A 247 -4.34 -8.74 3.48
CA ASN A 247 -5.25 -9.35 2.52
C ASN A 247 -6.62 -8.68 2.61
N ASN A 248 -7.00 -7.93 1.58
CA ASN A 248 -8.31 -7.25 1.57
C ASN A 248 -9.48 -8.23 1.46
N SER A 249 -9.29 -9.40 0.88
CA SER A 249 -10.37 -10.34 0.52
C SER A 249 -11.48 -9.69 -0.34
N GLY A 250 -11.13 -8.57 -0.98
CA GLY A 250 -12.05 -7.67 -1.65
C GLY A 250 -12.17 -7.95 -3.14
N GLN A 251 -13.05 -8.88 -3.53
CA GLN A 251 -13.40 -9.07 -4.93
C GLN A 251 -14.88 -8.82 -5.18
N THR A 252 -15.18 -7.97 -6.14
CA THR A 252 -16.53 -7.87 -6.70
C THR A 252 -16.66 -8.78 -7.91
N LEU A 253 -17.74 -9.52 -7.97
CA LEU A 253 -18.15 -10.16 -9.21
C LEU A 253 -18.58 -9.06 -10.17
N LYS A 254 -17.69 -8.69 -11.12
CA LYS A 254 -17.98 -7.67 -12.12
C LYS A 254 -18.71 -8.29 -13.31
N GLY A 255 -19.64 -7.54 -13.86
CA GLY A 255 -20.36 -7.81 -15.08
C GLY A 255 -21.84 -8.09 -14.90
N GLU A 256 -22.68 -7.49 -15.73
CA GLU A 256 -24.06 -7.92 -15.90
C GLU A 256 -24.07 -9.32 -16.48
N ARG A 257 -24.74 -10.25 -15.83
CA ARG A 257 -24.95 -11.59 -16.35
C ARG A 257 -26.24 -11.60 -17.14
N PRO A 258 -26.18 -11.85 -18.45
CA PRO A 258 -27.39 -12.12 -19.19
C PRO A 258 -28.09 -13.35 -18.60
N ASP A 259 -29.42 -13.34 -18.54
CA ASP A 259 -30.26 -14.47 -18.12
C ASP A 259 -30.07 -14.96 -16.66
N GLN A 260 -30.03 -14.05 -15.69
CA GLN A 260 -30.07 -14.39 -14.27
C GLN A 260 -31.29 -15.26 -13.87
N HIS A 261 -32.32 -15.32 -14.69
CA HIS A 261 -33.54 -16.10 -14.44
C HIS A 261 -33.39 -17.62 -14.62
N ARG A 262 -32.23 -18.07 -15.11
CA ARG A 262 -31.90 -19.49 -15.27
C ARG A 262 -30.92 -20.02 -14.25
N LEU A 263 -30.58 -19.21 -13.23
CA LEU A 263 -29.71 -19.70 -12.18
C LEU A 263 -30.44 -20.76 -11.38
N ALA A 264 -29.73 -21.85 -11.20
CA ALA A 264 -30.20 -23.08 -10.62
C ALA A 264 -30.96 -22.88 -9.29
N GLU A 265 -31.85 -23.81 -9.02
CA GLU A 265 -32.59 -23.91 -7.77
C GLU A 265 -31.69 -24.06 -6.53
N ASN A 266 -30.38 -24.25 -6.71
CA ASN A 266 -29.40 -24.41 -5.65
C ASN A 266 -28.62 -23.13 -5.41
N LEU A 267 -28.96 -22.39 -4.38
CA LEU A 267 -28.18 -21.26 -3.87
C LEU A 267 -26.99 -21.80 -3.04
N ILE A 268 -25.78 -21.46 -3.47
CA ILE A 268 -24.60 -21.67 -2.64
C ILE A 268 -24.37 -20.39 -1.85
N GLU A 269 -24.58 -20.45 -0.56
CA GLU A 269 -24.26 -19.35 0.34
C GLU A 269 -22.75 -19.32 0.61
N VAL A 270 -22.12 -18.22 0.26
CA VAL A 270 -20.73 -17.95 0.61
C VAL A 270 -20.72 -17.12 1.88
N LYS A 271 -19.99 -17.57 2.90
CA LYS A 271 -19.82 -16.81 4.13
C LYS A 271 -19.20 -15.44 3.84
N PRO A 272 -19.53 -14.40 4.64
CA PRO A 272 -18.86 -13.12 4.57
C PRO A 272 -17.33 -13.32 4.61
N GLN A 273 -16.62 -12.59 3.75
CA GLN A 273 -15.17 -12.59 3.76
C GLN A 273 -14.71 -11.37 4.55
N TYR A 274 -13.84 -11.59 5.52
CA TYR A 274 -13.17 -10.51 6.24
C TYR A 274 -11.78 -10.32 5.67
N SER A 275 -11.24 -9.13 5.85
CA SER A 275 -9.82 -8.87 5.58
C SER A 275 -8.95 -9.68 6.55
N GLY A 276 -7.64 -9.65 6.39
CA GLY A 276 -6.77 -10.39 7.30
C GLY A 276 -5.30 -10.10 7.07
N ILE A 277 -4.48 -10.49 8.01
CA ILE A 277 -3.02 -10.51 7.87
C ILE A 277 -2.60 -11.90 7.43
N LEU A 278 -1.83 -11.98 6.36
CA LEU A 278 -1.19 -13.20 5.92
C LEU A 278 0.32 -13.08 6.06
N ARG A 279 0.92 -14.14 6.58
CA ARG A 279 2.36 -14.36 6.57
C ARG A 279 2.68 -15.44 5.53
N TYR A 280 3.66 -15.16 4.68
CA TYR A 280 4.19 -16.15 3.74
C TYR A 280 5.60 -16.55 4.14
N HIS A 281 5.83 -17.85 4.24
CA HIS A 281 7.13 -18.44 4.55
C HIS A 281 7.89 -18.72 3.28
N LEU A 282 8.89 -17.91 2.97
CA LEU A 282 9.82 -18.10 1.86
C LEU A 282 10.53 -19.46 1.98
N GLY A 283 10.79 -20.10 0.89
CA GLY A 283 11.42 -21.42 0.85
C GLY A 283 10.53 -22.59 1.28
N LYS A 284 9.48 -22.35 2.08
CA LYS A 284 8.47 -23.38 2.38
C LYS A 284 7.25 -23.31 1.45
N GLY A 285 6.97 -22.14 0.89
CA GLY A 285 5.80 -21.91 0.05
C GLY A 285 4.47 -22.03 0.80
N THR A 286 4.42 -21.67 2.08
CA THR A 286 3.23 -21.84 2.92
C THR A 286 2.73 -20.52 3.50
N PHE A 287 1.40 -20.45 3.66
CA PHE A 287 0.73 -19.29 4.25
C PHE A 287 0.26 -19.59 5.66
N GLU A 288 0.31 -18.58 6.52
CA GLU A 288 -0.26 -18.55 7.85
C GLU A 288 -1.19 -17.33 7.97
N ARG A 289 -2.37 -17.52 8.59
CA ARG A 289 -3.27 -16.41 8.93
C ARG A 289 -2.97 -15.94 10.33
N ILE A 290 -2.75 -14.65 10.48
CA ILE A 290 -2.44 -14.03 11.77
C ILE A 290 -3.74 -13.49 12.37
N TYR A 291 -4.08 -13.94 13.57
CA TYR A 291 -5.28 -13.55 14.35
C TYR A 291 -6.59 -13.51 13.55
N PRO A 292 -6.94 -14.56 12.78
CA PRO A 292 -8.13 -14.55 11.93
C PRO A 292 -9.42 -14.31 12.72
N GLU A 293 -9.49 -14.77 13.98
CA GLU A 293 -10.64 -14.61 14.86
C GLU A 293 -10.93 -13.13 15.15
N ILE A 294 -9.88 -12.30 15.30
CA ILE A 294 -10.04 -10.85 15.53
C ILE A 294 -10.70 -10.17 14.34
N PHE A 295 -10.30 -10.53 13.13
CA PHE A 295 -10.90 -9.96 11.92
C PHE A 295 -12.37 -10.35 11.76
N GLU A 296 -12.73 -11.57 12.12
CA GLU A 296 -14.12 -12.06 12.12
C GLU A 296 -14.94 -11.40 13.24
N GLU A 297 -14.46 -11.40 14.48
CA GLU A 297 -15.16 -10.84 15.64
C GLU A 297 -15.37 -9.32 15.56
N GLN A 298 -14.40 -8.61 15.00
CA GLN A 298 -14.47 -7.16 14.85
C GLN A 298 -15.04 -6.72 13.49
N GLU A 299 -15.40 -7.67 12.63
CA GLU A 299 -15.91 -7.45 11.28
C GLU A 299 -15.00 -6.55 10.44
N ILE A 300 -13.68 -6.73 10.58
CA ILE A 300 -12.69 -5.90 9.85
C ILE A 300 -12.73 -6.27 8.37
N PHE A 301 -13.18 -5.34 7.56
CA PHE A 301 -13.22 -5.51 6.11
C PHE A 301 -12.90 -4.21 5.39
N SER A 302 -11.84 -4.23 4.62
CA SER A 302 -11.46 -3.14 3.74
C SER A 302 -11.36 -3.64 2.31
N PHE A 303 -12.23 -3.14 1.46
CA PHE A 303 -12.30 -3.56 0.06
C PHE A 303 -11.06 -3.15 -0.74
N THR A 304 -10.48 -2.01 -0.40
CA THR A 304 -9.30 -1.46 -1.08
C THR A 304 -8.34 -0.86 -0.06
N GLU A 305 -7.07 -0.75 -0.46
CA GLU A 305 -6.02 -0.12 0.33
C GLU A 305 -5.83 -0.88 1.67
N SER A 306 -5.53 -0.19 2.75
CA SER A 306 -5.18 -0.74 4.06
C SER A 306 -3.75 -1.25 4.16
N LEU A 307 -3.27 -1.34 5.38
CA LEU A 307 -1.90 -1.77 5.67
C LEU A 307 -1.80 -2.51 7.00
N VAL A 308 -0.66 -3.15 7.18
CA VAL A 308 -0.24 -3.80 8.42
C VAL A 308 1.24 -3.57 8.67
N ASP A 309 1.57 -3.00 9.82
CA ASP A 309 2.96 -2.86 10.28
C ASP A 309 3.18 -3.73 11.53
N GLU A 310 4.30 -4.44 11.61
CA GLU A 310 4.74 -5.08 12.84
C GLU A 310 5.21 -4.03 13.85
N LEU A 311 4.80 -4.18 15.11
CA LEU A 311 5.22 -3.29 16.20
C LEU A 311 6.57 -3.72 16.77
N PRO A 312 7.47 -2.77 17.12
CA PRO A 312 8.76 -3.09 17.73
C PRO A 312 8.68 -3.95 19.01
N GLY A 313 7.57 -3.88 19.73
CA GLY A 313 7.29 -4.66 20.95
C GLY A 313 6.48 -5.95 20.70
N GLY A 314 6.33 -6.35 19.43
CA GLY A 314 5.46 -7.44 18.99
C GLY A 314 3.99 -7.02 18.85
N GLY A 315 3.24 -7.77 18.06
CA GLY A 315 1.87 -7.42 17.62
C GLY A 315 1.87 -6.58 16.35
N TYR A 316 0.69 -6.11 15.96
CA TYR A 316 0.49 -5.45 14.67
C TYR A 316 -0.33 -4.18 14.82
N PHE A 317 0.12 -3.14 14.14
CA PHE A 317 -0.70 -1.99 13.80
C PHE A 317 -1.44 -2.29 12.49
N ILE A 318 -2.73 -1.96 12.43
CA ILE A 318 -3.55 -2.15 11.24
C ILE A 318 -4.26 -0.83 10.94
N GLU A 319 -4.17 -0.38 9.71
CA GLU A 319 -4.97 0.73 9.20
C GLU A 319 -6.06 0.16 8.29
N GLU A 320 -7.30 0.16 8.75
CA GLU A 320 -8.47 -0.20 7.96
C GLU A 320 -8.92 1.00 7.13
N GLN A 321 -8.45 1.09 5.90
CA GLN A 321 -8.56 2.30 5.09
C GLN A 321 -10.01 2.72 4.79
N ASN A 322 -10.90 1.79 4.46
CA ASN A 322 -12.24 2.14 4.01
C ASN A 322 -13.13 2.71 5.13
N SER A 323 -12.96 2.25 6.35
CA SER A 323 -13.62 2.80 7.54
C SER A 323 -12.76 3.84 8.26
N SER A 324 -11.45 3.91 7.91
CA SER A 324 -10.45 4.76 8.54
C SER A 324 -10.31 4.52 10.04
N VAL A 325 -10.45 3.26 10.45
CA VAL A 325 -10.20 2.80 11.81
C VAL A 325 -8.76 2.33 11.92
N LEU A 326 -8.10 2.75 12.99
CA LEU A 326 -6.76 2.34 13.36
C LEU A 326 -6.85 1.31 14.48
N TRP A 327 -6.10 0.23 14.34
CA TRP A 327 -6.09 -0.87 15.29
C TRP A 327 -4.67 -1.17 15.76
N VAL A 328 -4.56 -1.62 17.02
CA VAL A 328 -3.38 -2.34 17.51
C VAL A 328 -3.86 -3.67 18.08
N VAL A 329 -3.27 -4.75 17.58
CA VAL A 329 -3.55 -6.12 18.04
C VAL A 329 -2.24 -6.72 18.55
N LYS A 330 -2.23 -7.18 19.79
CA LYS A 330 -1.09 -7.85 20.42
C LYS A 330 -1.56 -9.10 21.15
N ASP A 331 -0.85 -10.21 20.98
CA ASP A 331 -1.17 -11.50 21.62
C ASP A 331 -2.62 -11.96 21.41
N GLY A 332 -3.18 -11.68 20.22
CA GLY A 332 -4.56 -12.00 19.88
C GLY A 332 -5.62 -11.15 20.59
N VAL A 333 -5.22 -9.99 21.14
CA VAL A 333 -6.13 -9.06 21.83
C VAL A 333 -6.06 -7.68 21.18
N VAL A 334 -7.23 -7.08 20.94
CA VAL A 334 -7.32 -5.69 20.48
C VAL A 334 -6.95 -4.77 21.65
N GLN A 335 -5.81 -4.09 21.55
CA GLN A 335 -5.33 -3.11 22.52
C GLN A 335 -5.79 -1.68 22.19
N TYR A 336 -6.00 -1.42 20.91
CA TYR A 336 -6.40 -0.12 20.42
C TYR A 336 -7.35 -0.25 19.22
N LYS A 337 -8.41 0.56 19.26
CA LYS A 337 -9.37 0.74 18.18
C LYS A 337 -9.82 2.18 18.20
N ASN A 338 -9.47 2.97 17.19
CA ASN A 338 -9.88 4.38 17.17
C ASN A 338 -9.92 4.93 15.76
N ILE A 339 -10.54 6.09 15.63
CA ILE A 339 -10.53 6.94 14.45
C ILE A 339 -9.78 8.25 14.78
N MET A 340 -9.19 8.89 13.79
CA MET A 340 -8.57 10.21 13.99
C MET A 340 -9.65 11.29 13.94
N PRO A 341 -10.01 11.95 15.07
CA PRO A 341 -11.08 12.92 15.11
C PRO A 341 -10.75 14.13 14.22
N SER A 342 -11.74 14.58 13.46
CA SER A 342 -11.66 15.77 12.63
C SER A 342 -12.12 16.99 13.42
N GLN A 343 -11.73 18.19 12.98
CA GLN A 343 -12.26 19.47 13.51
C GLN A 343 -13.73 19.72 13.11
N HIS A 344 -14.30 18.91 12.23
CA HIS A 344 -15.71 18.95 11.85
C HIS A 344 -16.49 17.97 12.71
N GLU A 345 -17.47 18.47 13.45
CA GLU A 345 -18.35 17.66 14.30
C GLU A 345 -18.98 16.49 13.49
N GLY A 346 -19.01 15.30 14.08
CA GLY A 346 -19.53 14.10 13.43
C GLY A 346 -18.68 13.54 12.29
N HIS A 347 -17.43 14.01 12.15
CA HIS A 347 -16.50 13.55 11.10
C HIS A 347 -15.16 13.14 11.69
N HIS A 348 -14.47 12.26 10.98
CA HIS A 348 -13.10 11.88 11.27
C HIS A 348 -12.24 11.97 9.99
N HIS A 349 -10.92 11.99 10.17
CA HIS A 349 -9.99 12.01 9.05
C HIS A 349 -9.99 10.67 8.31
N LEU A 350 -9.83 10.71 7.00
CA LEU A 350 -9.48 9.55 6.21
C LEU A 350 -8.06 9.13 6.58
N ALA A 351 -7.87 7.86 6.87
CA ALA A 351 -6.54 7.28 7.02
C ALA A 351 -5.76 7.37 5.70
N ASN A 352 -4.46 7.55 5.77
CA ASN A 352 -3.64 7.86 4.60
C ASN A 352 -2.32 7.06 4.59
N TRP A 353 -2.41 5.75 4.86
CA TRP A 353 -1.26 4.86 4.91
C TRP A 353 -0.24 5.34 5.94
N ALA A 354 -0.64 5.21 7.20
CA ALA A 354 0.23 5.49 8.32
C ALA A 354 1.39 4.48 8.36
N ARG A 355 2.48 4.89 8.94
CA ARG A 355 3.68 4.06 9.14
C ARG A 355 4.05 4.03 10.60
N VAL A 356 4.25 2.85 11.17
CA VAL A 356 4.76 2.72 12.53
C VAL A 356 6.18 3.28 12.62
N MET A 357 6.41 4.07 13.66
CA MET A 357 7.70 4.69 13.92
C MET A 357 8.40 3.96 15.08
N PRO A 358 9.72 3.75 14.98
CA PRO A 358 10.49 3.10 16.03
C PRO A 358 10.50 3.83 17.38
#